data_b985faff88affb6d15352f801998874f
#
_entry.id   b985faff88affb6d15352f801998874f
#
_cell.length_a   1.000
_cell.length_b   1.000
_cell.length_c   1.000
_cell.angle_alpha   90.00
_cell.angle_beta   90.00
_cell.angle_gamma   90.00
#
_symmetry.space_group_name_H-M   'P 1'
#
loop_
_entity.id
_entity.type
_entity.pdbx_description
1 polymer ?
#
loop_
_entity_poly.entity_id
_entity_poly.type
_entity_poly.pdbx_seq_one_letter_code
_entity_poly.pdbx_strand_id
1 'polypeptide(L)'
;MDLGKLNAAADDWKTMVGGLELLRTDVYSGLVQLSDGARWAGVNAGVTKDFVRMTAKEVWDLHREAKSISGVLEDAHSELTRIQKQAKELTAEARKGGSNSTDEPDPGLLVMDGPGGTVKVMEAICDAKGTSQRTKDLMQWYADTLSGLVAHAAEIDAAVSRALKKSHGGDPHNAGHATYTSLDEDQLPRAMKLASLGDDANVAQRAELRRLWQSLSPQARAELWTGHKDDLLSAGLLTPTIKRAAPDRGSGPHGVEEPGAEERRTREKMNVIAELADWKGDNDASRHMAHYLGNSGDDMDLPVDKMMTDDPRFRSHIEDDIRERQDAWREQALAEFRRNGGQPVSMPVETANRDYSFQKEENKNWFYAIGSTRSNVTGVVTVVPDANGEPKVGLDYQANAWDRYNWDKDKGVTIEIPGLPSMSIPDGQMARLHTTGIAQEFDMVGSSSVKHYDLGGSAPNGDPLPKPDEPGREGGRTDPGREQQEGR
;
A
#
# COMPACT_ATOMS: atom_id res chain seq x y z
N MET A 1 -2.04 22.65 4.63
CA MET A 1 -2.45 22.39 6.02
C MET A 1 -1.31 22.79 6.94
N ASP A 2 -1.56 23.64 7.93
CA ASP A 2 -0.57 24.01 8.95
C ASP A 2 -0.74 23.11 10.16
N LEU A 3 0.09 22.07 10.25
CA LEU A 3 0.05 21.10 11.36
C LEU A 3 0.76 21.60 12.63
N GLY A 4 1.46 22.76 12.56
CA GLY A 4 2.13 23.34 13.72
C GLY A 4 1.15 23.70 14.85
N LYS A 5 -0.04 24.20 14.48
CA LYS A 5 -1.09 24.50 15.47
C LYS A 5 -1.69 23.25 16.11
N LEU A 6 -1.83 22.17 15.32
CA LEU A 6 -2.32 20.88 15.84
C LEU A 6 -1.29 20.28 16.81
N ASN A 7 0.00 20.32 16.44
CA ASN A 7 1.06 19.88 17.34
C ASN A 7 1.08 20.67 18.64
N ALA A 8 1.02 22.00 18.57
CA ALA A 8 0.98 22.85 19.77
C ALA A 8 -0.22 22.52 20.66
N ALA A 9 -1.41 22.31 20.07
CA ALA A 9 -2.58 21.89 20.84
C ALA A 9 -2.40 20.52 21.50
N ALA A 10 -1.81 19.54 20.80
CA ALA A 10 -1.51 18.23 21.38
C ALA A 10 -0.53 18.33 22.56
N ASP A 11 0.53 19.15 22.43
CA ASP A 11 1.52 19.39 23.48
C ASP A 11 0.91 20.13 24.70
N ASP A 12 0.02 21.09 24.48
CA ASP A 12 -0.71 21.81 25.54
C ASP A 12 -1.61 20.85 26.33
N TRP A 13 -2.37 19.99 25.63
CA TRP A 13 -3.20 18.98 26.28
C TRP A 13 -2.37 17.94 27.03
N LYS A 14 -1.24 17.51 26.49
CA LYS A 14 -0.30 16.62 27.18
C LYS A 14 0.24 17.22 28.47
N THR A 15 0.56 18.50 28.44
CA THR A 15 0.99 19.25 29.63
C THR A 15 -0.13 19.34 30.67
N MET A 16 -1.36 19.59 30.22
CA MET A 16 -2.55 19.60 31.09
C MET A 16 -2.80 18.25 31.74
N VAL A 17 -2.67 17.15 30.98
CA VAL A 17 -2.78 15.77 31.51
C VAL A 17 -1.78 15.54 32.63
N GLY A 18 -0.51 15.95 32.46
CA GLY A 18 0.51 15.87 33.50
C GLY A 18 0.15 16.66 34.74
N GLY A 19 -0.37 17.88 34.58
CA GLY A 19 -0.84 18.71 35.72
C GLY A 19 -2.02 18.09 36.44
N LEU A 20 -3.00 17.56 35.74
CA LEU A 20 -4.17 16.88 36.31
C LEU A 20 -3.80 15.57 37.02
N GLU A 21 -2.79 14.85 36.53
CA GLU A 21 -2.27 13.64 37.20
C GLU A 21 -1.66 13.97 38.59
N LEU A 22 -0.87 15.06 38.67
CA LEU A 22 -0.34 15.56 39.95
C LEU A 22 -1.47 16.00 40.86
N LEU A 23 -2.42 16.80 40.38
CA LEU A 23 -3.59 17.25 41.16
C LEU A 23 -4.40 16.05 41.65
N ARG A 24 -4.62 15.04 40.83
CA ARG A 24 -5.29 13.78 41.24
C ARG A 24 -4.59 13.10 42.42
N THR A 25 -3.27 13.02 42.34
CA THR A 25 -2.46 12.43 43.40
C THR A 25 -2.55 13.24 44.69
N ASP A 26 -2.47 14.57 44.60
CA ASP A 26 -2.56 15.47 45.76
C ASP A 26 -3.94 15.45 46.39
N VAL A 27 -5.01 15.45 45.60
CA VAL A 27 -6.39 15.35 46.07
C VAL A 27 -6.61 14.02 46.81
N TYR A 28 -6.11 12.92 46.23
CA TYR A 28 -6.25 11.60 46.87
C TYR A 28 -5.49 11.51 48.17
N SER A 29 -4.20 11.84 48.18
CA SER A 29 -3.33 11.73 49.38
C SER A 29 -3.59 12.85 50.38
N GLY A 30 -3.82 14.08 49.93
CA GLY A 30 -4.02 15.26 50.77
C GLY A 30 -5.43 15.43 51.32
N LEU A 31 -6.47 15.17 50.51
CA LEU A 31 -7.86 15.38 50.93
C LEU A 31 -8.59 14.09 51.28
N VAL A 32 -8.59 13.08 50.44
CA VAL A 32 -9.37 11.85 50.68
C VAL A 32 -8.81 11.07 51.86
N GLN A 33 -7.51 10.76 51.84
CA GLN A 33 -6.89 10.01 52.92
C GLN A 33 -6.95 10.74 54.27
N LEU A 34 -6.73 12.05 54.28
CA LEU A 34 -6.84 12.85 55.51
C LEU A 34 -8.29 12.92 56.00
N SER A 35 -9.27 13.11 55.09
CA SER A 35 -10.69 13.13 55.43
C SER A 35 -11.17 11.77 56.00
N ASP A 36 -10.75 10.66 55.40
CA ASP A 36 -11.13 9.32 55.84
C ASP A 36 -10.46 8.96 57.14
N GLY A 37 -9.20 9.36 57.35
CA GLY A 37 -8.45 9.16 58.62
C GLY A 37 -8.88 10.07 59.75
N ALA A 38 -9.63 11.16 59.48
CA ALA A 38 -10.05 12.09 60.48
C ALA A 38 -11.09 11.46 61.45
N ARG A 39 -10.86 11.63 62.75
CA ARG A 39 -11.76 11.13 63.80
C ARG A 39 -12.97 12.05 64.01
N TRP A 40 -13.63 12.40 62.90
CA TRP A 40 -14.86 13.21 62.94
C TRP A 40 -16.08 12.29 63.10
N ALA A 41 -17.05 12.74 63.87
CA ALA A 41 -18.30 12.04 64.07
C ALA A 41 -19.51 13.00 63.90
N GLY A 42 -20.64 12.47 63.46
CA GLY A 42 -21.88 13.22 63.30
C GLY A 42 -22.20 13.54 61.83
N VAL A 43 -23.38 14.13 61.58
CA VAL A 43 -23.93 14.40 60.26
C VAL A 43 -22.99 15.25 59.38
N ASN A 44 -22.40 16.28 59.94
CA ASN A 44 -21.47 17.17 59.21
C ASN A 44 -20.22 16.45 58.75
N ALA A 45 -19.72 15.49 59.49
CA ALA A 45 -18.55 14.68 59.13
C ALA A 45 -18.86 13.80 57.92
N GLY A 46 -20.06 13.20 57.87
CA GLY A 46 -20.53 12.43 56.70
C GLY A 46 -20.61 13.28 55.44
N VAL A 47 -21.30 14.41 55.54
CA VAL A 47 -21.46 15.34 54.41
C VAL A 47 -20.09 15.83 53.89
N THR A 48 -19.14 16.17 54.78
CA THR A 48 -17.81 16.61 54.34
C THR A 48 -17.02 15.52 53.67
N LYS A 49 -17.05 14.28 54.20
CA LYS A 49 -16.38 13.14 53.57
C LYS A 49 -16.94 12.84 52.18
N ASP A 50 -18.25 12.87 52.02
CA ASP A 50 -18.90 12.64 50.73
C ASP A 50 -18.56 13.77 49.72
N PHE A 51 -18.53 15.02 50.16
CA PHE A 51 -18.10 16.14 49.30
C PHE A 51 -16.65 15.97 48.84
N VAL A 52 -15.72 15.61 49.74
CA VAL A 52 -14.32 15.36 49.37
C VAL A 52 -14.18 14.22 48.35
N ARG A 53 -14.94 13.14 48.53
CA ARG A 53 -14.93 12.02 47.58
C ARG A 53 -15.51 12.40 46.20
N MET A 54 -16.58 13.21 46.18
CA MET A 54 -17.15 13.74 44.97
C MET A 54 -16.15 14.63 44.23
N THR A 55 -15.48 15.56 44.94
CA THR A 55 -14.45 16.42 44.36
C THR A 55 -13.28 15.61 43.78
N ALA A 56 -12.84 14.56 44.52
CA ALA A 56 -11.80 13.66 43.99
C ALA A 56 -12.23 12.94 42.73
N LYS A 57 -13.50 12.53 42.65
CA LYS A 57 -14.07 11.94 41.43
C LYS A 57 -14.09 12.90 40.27
N GLU A 58 -14.50 14.16 40.47
CA GLU A 58 -14.49 15.18 39.43
C GLU A 58 -13.08 15.43 38.86
N VAL A 59 -12.06 15.51 39.73
CA VAL A 59 -10.66 15.63 39.31
C VAL A 59 -10.20 14.40 38.48
N TRP A 60 -10.62 13.21 38.90
CA TRP A 60 -10.36 11.98 38.14
C TRP A 60 -11.01 12.01 36.77
N ASP A 61 -12.26 12.43 36.68
CA ASP A 61 -13.01 12.50 35.43
C ASP A 61 -12.42 13.54 34.50
N LEU A 62 -12.01 14.71 34.99
CA LEU A 62 -11.26 15.73 34.22
C LEU A 62 -9.94 15.21 33.66
N HIS A 63 -9.16 14.46 34.48
CA HIS A 63 -7.93 13.84 34.00
C HIS A 63 -8.18 12.87 32.86
N ARG A 64 -9.21 12.02 32.97
CA ARG A 64 -9.59 11.06 31.92
C ARG A 64 -10.01 11.75 30.63
N GLU A 65 -10.80 12.80 30.72
CA GLU A 65 -11.23 13.60 29.56
C GLU A 65 -10.01 14.25 28.87
N ALA A 66 -9.15 14.91 29.64
CA ALA A 66 -7.94 15.54 29.09
C ALA A 66 -7.01 14.51 28.43
N LYS A 67 -6.84 13.33 29.03
CA LYS A 67 -6.04 12.24 28.47
C LYS A 67 -6.64 11.72 27.17
N SER A 68 -7.96 11.60 27.09
CA SER A 68 -8.66 11.20 25.86
C SER A 68 -8.43 12.21 24.74
N ILE A 69 -8.60 13.49 25.01
CA ILE A 69 -8.40 14.57 24.02
C ILE A 69 -6.92 14.57 23.57
N SER A 70 -5.96 14.49 24.50
CA SER A 70 -4.53 14.45 24.17
C SER A 70 -4.20 13.28 23.24
N GLY A 71 -4.68 12.07 23.54
CA GLY A 71 -4.44 10.88 22.72
C GLY A 71 -4.98 11.04 21.30
N VAL A 72 -6.22 11.49 21.16
CA VAL A 72 -6.86 11.72 19.85
C VAL A 72 -6.09 12.76 19.02
N LEU A 73 -5.62 13.85 19.65
CA LEU A 73 -4.86 14.90 18.96
C LEU A 73 -3.45 14.42 18.55
N GLU A 74 -2.77 13.63 19.39
CA GLU A 74 -1.47 13.04 19.08
C GLU A 74 -1.56 12.08 17.89
N ASP A 75 -2.55 11.18 17.87
CA ASP A 75 -2.82 10.26 16.77
C ASP A 75 -3.09 11.02 15.46
N ALA A 76 -3.97 12.01 15.53
CA ALA A 76 -4.33 12.84 14.38
C ALA A 76 -3.11 13.60 13.81
N HIS A 77 -2.27 14.19 14.67
CA HIS A 77 -1.06 14.89 14.25
C HIS A 77 -0.08 13.95 13.56
N SER A 78 0.13 12.76 14.12
CA SER A 78 1.02 11.74 13.55
C SER A 78 0.58 11.33 12.14
N GLU A 79 -0.69 10.96 11.98
CA GLU A 79 -1.24 10.50 10.70
C GLU A 79 -1.29 11.61 9.66
N LEU A 80 -1.73 12.80 10.01
CA LEU A 80 -1.78 13.94 9.09
C LEU A 80 -0.37 14.39 8.66
N THR A 81 0.63 14.27 9.55
CA THR A 81 2.04 14.54 9.22
C THR A 81 2.56 13.54 8.19
N ARG A 82 2.25 12.25 8.36
CA ARG A 82 2.59 11.19 7.40
C ARG A 82 1.98 11.46 6.03
N ILE A 83 0.67 11.75 5.98
CA ILE A 83 -0.04 12.06 4.73
C ILE A 83 0.54 13.31 4.05
N GLN A 84 0.82 14.36 4.81
CA GLN A 84 1.39 15.60 4.27
C GLN A 84 2.77 15.35 3.66
N LYS A 85 3.61 14.52 4.30
CA LYS A 85 4.91 14.14 3.79
C LYS A 85 4.79 13.42 2.45
N GLN A 86 3.94 12.40 2.38
CA GLN A 86 3.69 11.64 1.14
C GLN A 86 3.18 12.54 0.01
N ALA A 87 2.23 13.45 0.31
CA ALA A 87 1.71 14.37 -0.69
C ALA A 87 2.78 15.34 -1.22
N LYS A 88 3.68 15.82 -0.34
CA LYS A 88 4.81 16.68 -0.74
C LYS A 88 5.82 15.94 -1.63
N GLU A 89 6.15 14.71 -1.27
CA GLU A 89 7.07 13.86 -2.03
C GLU A 89 6.52 13.58 -3.44
N LEU A 90 5.27 13.12 -3.55
CA LEU A 90 4.61 12.89 -4.83
C LEU A 90 4.46 14.17 -5.67
N THR A 91 4.15 15.30 -5.04
CA THR A 91 4.06 16.58 -5.74
C THR A 91 5.43 17.03 -6.27
N ALA A 92 6.49 16.82 -5.50
CA ALA A 92 7.85 17.14 -5.93
C ALA A 92 8.31 16.24 -7.08
N GLU A 93 7.98 14.95 -7.02
CA GLU A 93 8.24 13.97 -8.07
C GLU A 93 7.50 14.34 -9.37
N ALA A 94 6.20 14.62 -9.29
CA ALA A 94 5.41 15.07 -10.44
C ALA A 94 5.99 16.32 -11.12
N ARG A 95 6.44 17.30 -10.32
CA ARG A 95 7.03 18.54 -10.85
C ARG A 95 8.40 18.35 -11.48
N LYS A 96 9.19 17.45 -10.92
CA LYS A 96 10.56 17.20 -11.40
C LYS A 96 10.50 16.64 -12.83
N GLY A 97 9.49 15.85 -13.16
CA GLY A 97 9.52 15.02 -14.34
C GLY A 97 10.73 14.09 -14.26
N GLY A 98 10.99 13.36 -15.26
CA GLY A 98 12.19 12.56 -15.32
C GLY A 98 11.89 11.21 -15.89
N SER A 99 12.85 10.64 -16.52
CA SER A 99 12.76 9.34 -17.15
C SER A 99 13.52 8.33 -16.35
N ASN A 100 12.90 7.19 -16.14
CA ASN A 100 13.62 5.95 -15.92
C ASN A 100 13.98 5.28 -17.26
N SER A 101 13.67 5.88 -18.39
CA SER A 101 14.03 5.41 -19.73
C SER A 101 14.75 6.49 -20.54
N THR A 102 15.67 6.07 -21.37
CA THR A 102 16.74 6.85 -22.00
C THR A 102 16.30 7.82 -23.10
N ASP A 103 15.08 7.79 -23.62
CA ASP A 103 14.78 8.43 -24.91
C ASP A 103 13.90 9.69 -24.88
N GLU A 104 13.03 9.87 -23.89
CA GLU A 104 12.32 11.14 -23.65
C GLU A 104 12.00 11.31 -22.16
N PRO A 105 12.43 12.40 -21.53
CA PRO A 105 12.08 12.67 -20.14
C PRO A 105 10.57 12.90 -20.02
N ASP A 106 9.96 12.35 -18.94
CA ASP A 106 8.59 12.70 -18.60
C ASP A 106 8.48 14.21 -18.38
N PRO A 107 7.44 14.87 -18.91
CA PRO A 107 7.26 16.30 -18.71
C PRO A 107 7.03 16.61 -17.25
N GLY A 108 7.58 17.73 -16.77
CA GLY A 108 7.19 18.25 -15.46
C GLY A 108 5.70 18.54 -15.41
N LEU A 109 5.04 18.10 -14.35
CA LEU A 109 3.61 18.26 -14.18
C LEU A 109 3.28 19.35 -13.17
N LEU A 110 2.22 20.11 -13.41
CA LEU A 110 1.69 21.09 -12.49
C LEU A 110 0.58 20.47 -11.66
N VAL A 111 0.77 20.42 -10.35
CA VAL A 111 -0.23 19.93 -9.40
C VAL A 111 -0.96 21.12 -8.79
N MET A 112 -2.29 21.10 -8.84
CA MET A 112 -3.18 22.17 -8.39
C MET A 112 -4.37 21.62 -7.62
N ASP A 113 -4.96 22.46 -6.78
CA ASP A 113 -6.20 22.13 -6.10
C ASP A 113 -7.36 22.03 -7.10
N GLY A 114 -8.15 20.97 -6.96
CA GLY A 114 -9.38 20.74 -7.70
C GLY A 114 -10.63 21.01 -6.85
N PRO A 115 -11.82 21.02 -7.45
CA PRO A 115 -13.06 21.21 -6.72
C PRO A 115 -13.36 20.01 -5.81
N GLY A 116 -14.01 20.27 -4.66
CA GLY A 116 -14.46 19.20 -3.76
C GLY A 116 -13.35 18.43 -3.07
N GLY A 117 -12.14 19.00 -2.89
CA GLY A 117 -11.01 18.32 -2.28
C GLY A 117 -10.28 17.35 -3.21
N THR A 118 -10.52 17.43 -4.51
CA THR A 118 -9.76 16.68 -5.51
C THR A 118 -8.47 17.40 -5.89
N VAL A 119 -7.56 16.71 -6.54
CA VAL A 119 -6.33 17.29 -7.10
C VAL A 119 -6.40 17.24 -8.62
N LYS A 120 -6.02 18.34 -9.27
CA LYS A 120 -5.85 18.42 -10.71
C LYS A 120 -4.37 18.41 -11.07
N VAL A 121 -4.03 17.65 -12.08
CA VAL A 121 -2.66 17.58 -12.59
C VAL A 121 -2.69 17.94 -14.09
N MET A 122 -1.74 18.76 -14.51
CA MET A 122 -1.63 19.25 -15.90
C MET A 122 -0.18 19.28 -16.31
N GLU A 123 0.11 19.27 -17.61
CA GLU A 123 1.44 19.57 -18.12
C GLU A 123 1.87 20.99 -17.74
N ALA A 124 3.12 21.16 -17.33
CA ALA A 124 3.68 22.46 -17.01
C ALA A 124 3.89 23.33 -18.27
N ILE A 125 4.09 22.70 -19.42
CA ILE A 125 4.30 23.34 -20.73
C ILE A 125 3.41 22.62 -21.75
N CYS A 126 2.46 23.32 -22.37
CA CYS A 126 1.67 22.77 -23.47
C CYS A 126 2.54 22.73 -24.75
N ASP A 127 2.84 21.57 -25.25
CA ASP A 127 3.48 21.43 -26.56
C ASP A 127 2.43 21.58 -27.68
N ALA A 128 2.84 22.19 -28.78
CA ALA A 128 1.99 22.38 -29.98
C ALA A 128 1.55 21.05 -30.62
N LYS A 129 2.19 19.94 -30.28
CA LYS A 129 1.87 18.58 -30.76
C LYS A 129 0.75 17.87 -29.98
N GLY A 130 0.26 18.49 -28.90
CA GLY A 130 -0.73 17.89 -28.00
C GLY A 130 -0.11 16.91 -26.98
N THR A 131 -0.85 16.67 -25.90
CA THR A 131 -0.44 15.79 -24.80
C THR A 131 -0.46 14.32 -25.22
N SER A 132 0.64 13.61 -25.01
CA SER A 132 0.74 12.17 -25.28
C SER A 132 -0.24 11.36 -24.38
N GLN A 133 -0.62 10.16 -24.81
CA GLN A 133 -1.49 9.30 -23.99
C GLN A 133 -0.79 8.94 -22.67
N ARG A 134 0.49 8.56 -22.71
CA ARG A 134 1.31 8.35 -21.51
C ARG A 134 1.24 9.52 -20.53
N THR A 135 1.43 10.75 -21.02
CA THR A 135 1.36 11.93 -20.16
C THR A 135 -0.02 12.11 -19.55
N LYS A 136 -1.09 11.80 -20.28
CA LYS A 136 -2.47 11.83 -19.75
C LYS A 136 -2.65 10.78 -18.65
N ASP A 137 -2.17 9.56 -18.85
CA ASP A 137 -2.25 8.47 -17.89
C ASP A 137 -1.44 8.81 -16.62
N LEU A 138 -0.25 9.40 -16.80
CA LEU A 138 0.59 9.87 -15.71
C LEU A 138 -0.08 11.00 -14.91
N MET A 139 -0.69 12.00 -15.59
CA MET A 139 -1.46 13.06 -14.96
C MET A 139 -2.63 12.51 -14.14
N GLN A 140 -3.36 11.55 -14.71
CA GLN A 140 -4.48 10.90 -14.03
C GLN A 140 -4.01 10.12 -12.81
N TRP A 141 -2.90 9.38 -12.93
CA TRP A 141 -2.32 8.63 -11.82
C TRP A 141 -1.94 9.52 -10.64
N TYR A 142 -1.23 10.64 -10.89
CA TYR A 142 -0.90 11.60 -9.83
C TYR A 142 -2.16 12.25 -9.24
N ALA A 143 -3.13 12.62 -10.08
CA ALA A 143 -4.38 13.22 -9.64
C ALA A 143 -5.17 12.28 -8.71
N ASP A 144 -5.31 11.02 -9.08
CA ASP A 144 -6.02 10.01 -8.29
C ASP A 144 -5.29 9.70 -6.98
N THR A 145 -3.96 9.53 -7.04
CA THR A 145 -3.14 9.21 -5.87
C THR A 145 -3.16 10.34 -4.84
N LEU A 146 -2.95 11.57 -5.29
CA LEU A 146 -2.99 12.75 -4.42
C LEU A 146 -4.40 13.02 -3.88
N SER A 147 -5.45 12.85 -4.70
CA SER A 147 -6.85 12.97 -4.24
C SER A 147 -7.17 11.90 -3.18
N GLY A 148 -6.62 10.70 -3.31
CA GLY A 148 -6.72 9.66 -2.29
C GLY A 148 -6.11 10.07 -0.94
N LEU A 149 -4.96 10.74 -0.95
CA LEU A 149 -4.34 11.28 0.27
C LEU A 149 -5.17 12.41 0.90
N VAL A 150 -5.75 13.30 0.08
CA VAL A 150 -6.66 14.35 0.57
C VAL A 150 -7.91 13.75 1.19
N ALA A 151 -8.52 12.75 0.55
CA ALA A 151 -9.67 12.03 1.10
C ALA A 151 -9.35 11.36 2.45
N HIS A 152 -8.16 10.76 2.58
CA HIS A 152 -7.70 10.18 3.83
C HIS A 152 -7.53 11.24 4.94
N ALA A 153 -6.92 12.39 4.63
CA ALA A 153 -6.81 13.49 5.59
C ALA A 153 -8.19 14.00 6.06
N ALA A 154 -9.16 14.14 5.15
CA ALA A 154 -10.52 14.52 5.49
C ALA A 154 -11.23 13.50 6.37
N GLU A 155 -10.95 12.22 6.18
CA GLU A 155 -11.49 11.13 6.99
C GLU A 155 -10.95 11.14 8.41
N ILE A 156 -9.65 11.43 8.58
CA ILE A 156 -9.03 11.61 9.90
C ILE A 156 -9.65 12.83 10.60
N ASP A 157 -9.80 13.97 9.92
CA ASP A 157 -10.43 15.18 10.49
C ASP A 157 -11.86 14.89 11.00
N ALA A 158 -12.63 14.14 10.21
CA ALA A 158 -13.97 13.73 10.60
C ALA A 158 -13.95 12.77 11.81
N ALA A 159 -13.01 11.83 11.87
CA ALA A 159 -12.84 10.90 13.00
C ALA A 159 -12.44 11.65 14.27
N VAL A 160 -11.48 12.57 14.17
CA VAL A 160 -11.10 13.47 15.29
C VAL A 160 -12.30 14.26 15.81
N SER A 161 -13.06 14.87 14.89
CA SER A 161 -14.26 15.63 15.27
C SER A 161 -15.29 14.79 16.03
N ARG A 162 -15.52 13.54 15.63
CA ARG A 162 -16.41 12.61 16.34
C ARG A 162 -15.82 12.19 17.69
N ALA A 163 -14.54 11.87 17.74
CA ALA A 163 -13.86 11.45 18.95
C ALA A 163 -13.86 12.55 20.01
N LEU A 164 -13.51 13.80 19.61
CA LEU A 164 -13.53 14.95 20.52
C LEU A 164 -14.92 15.25 21.06
N LYS A 165 -15.96 15.15 20.22
CA LYS A 165 -17.37 15.33 20.69
C LYS A 165 -17.79 14.27 21.70
N LYS A 166 -17.24 13.06 21.61
CA LYS A 166 -17.54 11.99 22.56
C LYS A 166 -16.67 12.03 23.82
N SER A 167 -15.44 12.54 23.69
CA SER A 167 -14.54 12.75 24.84
C SER A 167 -15.02 13.88 25.75
N HIS A 168 -15.59 14.94 25.14
CA HIS A 168 -16.15 16.05 25.87
C HIS A 168 -17.58 15.70 26.28
N GLY A 169 -17.81 15.48 27.58
CA GLY A 169 -19.13 15.18 28.12
C GLY A 169 -20.16 16.24 27.74
N GLY A 170 -21.40 15.84 27.50
CA GLY A 170 -22.50 16.73 27.15
C GLY A 170 -22.95 17.68 28.28
N ASP A 171 -22.40 17.52 29.48
CA ASP A 171 -22.71 18.35 30.63
C ASP A 171 -21.48 19.18 31.01
N PRO A 172 -21.52 20.52 30.89
CA PRO A 172 -20.41 21.40 31.26
C PRO A 172 -20.03 21.35 32.75
N HIS A 173 -20.86 20.74 33.58
CA HIS A 173 -20.63 20.58 35.03
C HIS A 173 -20.23 19.14 35.42
N ASN A 174 -20.09 18.24 34.47
CA ASN A 174 -19.77 16.83 34.75
C ASN A 174 -18.88 16.29 33.65
N ALA A 175 -17.58 16.43 33.83
CA ALA A 175 -16.56 15.92 32.93
C ALA A 175 -16.53 14.38 32.90
N GLY A 176 -16.08 13.82 31.80
CA GLY A 176 -15.57 12.45 31.78
C GLY A 176 -16.57 11.32 31.58
N HIS A 177 -17.66 11.53 30.88
CA HIS A 177 -18.65 10.47 30.63
C HIS A 177 -18.35 9.53 29.45
N ALA A 178 -17.60 9.98 28.47
CA ALA A 178 -17.18 9.12 27.37
C ALA A 178 -15.67 9.23 27.22
N THR A 179 -15.02 8.10 27.13
CA THR A 179 -13.57 8.04 27.04
C THR A 179 -13.18 7.44 25.70
N TYR A 180 -12.94 8.28 24.72
CA TYR A 180 -12.12 7.93 23.59
C TYR A 180 -10.68 8.20 24.00
N THR A 181 -9.88 7.15 24.10
CA THR A 181 -8.46 7.26 24.47
C THR A 181 -7.56 7.36 23.23
N SER A 182 -8.12 7.02 22.06
CA SER A 182 -7.44 7.08 20.77
C SER A 182 -8.45 7.19 19.62
N LEU A 183 -7.99 7.44 18.40
CA LEU A 183 -8.82 7.39 17.20
C LEU A 183 -9.33 5.98 16.89
N ASP A 184 -8.70 4.94 17.42
CA ASP A 184 -9.11 3.54 17.21
C ASP A 184 -10.55 3.29 17.63
N GLU A 185 -11.01 3.93 18.71
CA GLU A 185 -12.37 3.74 19.23
C GLU A 185 -13.47 4.21 18.27
N ASP A 186 -13.14 5.12 17.34
CA ASP A 186 -14.02 5.50 16.24
C ASP A 186 -13.76 4.66 14.98
N GLN A 187 -12.50 4.39 14.66
CA GLN A 187 -12.08 3.79 13.39
C GLN A 187 -12.21 2.28 13.36
N LEU A 188 -11.89 1.59 14.46
CA LEU A 188 -11.91 0.12 14.51
C LEU A 188 -13.30 -0.47 14.27
N PRO A 189 -14.40 0.01 14.89
CA PRO A 189 -15.75 -0.50 14.58
C PRO A 189 -16.17 -0.27 13.12
N ARG A 190 -15.73 0.82 12.52
CA ARG A 190 -15.98 1.11 11.10
C ARG A 190 -15.18 0.16 10.20
N ALA A 191 -13.92 -0.08 10.53
CA ALA A 191 -13.07 -1.02 9.80
C ALA A 191 -13.61 -2.45 9.89
N MET A 192 -14.07 -2.90 11.07
CA MET A 192 -14.71 -4.20 11.25
C MET A 192 -15.97 -4.35 10.38
N LYS A 193 -16.81 -3.31 10.36
CA LYS A 193 -18.00 -3.30 9.51
C LYS A 193 -17.68 -3.38 8.03
N LEU A 194 -16.64 -2.69 7.56
CA LEU A 194 -16.21 -2.74 6.16
C LEU A 194 -15.54 -4.08 5.84
N ALA A 195 -14.72 -4.60 6.75
CA ALA A 195 -14.10 -5.91 6.59
C ALA A 195 -15.15 -7.02 6.42
N SER A 196 -16.21 -7.02 7.23
CA SER A 196 -17.27 -8.02 7.16
C SER A 196 -18.05 -8.06 5.83
N LEU A 197 -17.81 -7.11 4.93
CA LEU A 197 -18.36 -7.15 3.56
C LEU A 197 -17.55 -8.08 2.64
N GLY A 198 -16.27 -8.36 2.96
CA GLY A 198 -15.42 -9.23 2.17
C GLY A 198 -15.43 -8.89 0.68
N ASP A 199 -15.75 -9.87 -0.16
CA ASP A 199 -15.86 -9.72 -1.61
C ASP A 199 -16.99 -8.78 -2.07
N ASP A 200 -18.03 -8.60 -1.26
CA ASP A 200 -19.16 -7.73 -1.55
C ASP A 200 -18.82 -6.24 -1.41
N ALA A 201 -17.65 -5.91 -0.82
CA ALA A 201 -17.21 -4.53 -0.69
C ALA A 201 -16.95 -3.89 -2.07
N ASN A 202 -17.59 -2.76 -2.34
CA ASN A 202 -17.33 -1.99 -3.55
C ASN A 202 -15.97 -1.26 -3.49
N VAL A 203 -15.54 -0.69 -4.62
CA VAL A 203 -14.23 -0.02 -4.75
C VAL A 203 -14.03 1.08 -3.71
N ALA A 204 -15.06 1.89 -3.43
CA ALA A 204 -14.98 2.98 -2.44
C ALA A 204 -14.84 2.42 -1.01
N GLN A 205 -15.57 1.36 -0.68
CA GLN A 205 -15.51 0.68 0.62
C GLN A 205 -14.15 0.00 0.84
N ARG A 206 -13.61 -0.65 -0.17
CA ARG A 206 -12.23 -1.22 -0.12
C ARG A 206 -11.17 -0.13 0.07
N ALA A 207 -11.32 1.00 -0.61
CA ALA A 207 -10.42 2.14 -0.44
C ALA A 207 -10.53 2.75 0.98
N GLU A 208 -11.74 2.89 1.53
CA GLU A 208 -11.95 3.33 2.91
C GLU A 208 -11.33 2.35 3.92
N LEU A 209 -11.56 1.04 3.77
CA LEU A 209 -10.97 0.02 4.64
C LEU A 209 -9.44 0.08 4.66
N ARG A 210 -8.79 0.26 3.49
CA ARG A 210 -7.34 0.42 3.42
C ARG A 210 -6.85 1.67 4.15
N ARG A 211 -7.56 2.79 4.05
CA ARG A 211 -7.22 4.02 4.78
C ARG A 211 -7.36 3.84 6.29
N LEU A 212 -8.47 3.25 6.74
CA LEU A 212 -8.68 2.93 8.15
C LEU A 212 -7.58 1.98 8.67
N TRP A 213 -7.28 0.91 7.94
CA TRP A 213 -6.19 0.00 8.28
C TRP A 213 -4.86 0.71 8.48
N GLN A 214 -4.54 1.70 7.65
CA GLN A 214 -3.29 2.47 7.78
C GLN A 214 -3.27 3.37 9.02
N SER A 215 -4.42 3.91 9.44
CA SER A 215 -4.51 4.80 10.59
C SER A 215 -4.69 4.10 11.93
N LEU A 216 -5.22 2.88 11.97
CA LEU A 216 -5.36 2.12 13.21
C LEU A 216 -4.01 1.90 13.91
N SER A 217 -4.01 1.88 15.25
CA SER A 217 -2.82 1.49 16.02
C SER A 217 -2.43 0.03 15.75
N PRO A 218 -1.19 -0.37 16.04
CA PRO A 218 -0.76 -1.76 15.91
C PRO A 218 -1.63 -2.76 16.70
N GLN A 219 -2.16 -2.33 17.84
CA GLN A 219 -3.07 -3.14 18.67
C GLN A 219 -4.43 -3.31 18.00
N ALA A 220 -5.05 -2.22 17.56
CA ALA A 220 -6.35 -2.26 16.87
C ALA A 220 -6.26 -3.04 15.56
N ARG A 221 -5.14 -2.93 14.84
CA ARG A 221 -4.88 -3.79 13.66
C ARG A 221 -4.79 -5.27 14.04
N ALA A 222 -4.17 -5.63 15.15
CA ALA A 222 -4.10 -7.02 15.60
C ALA A 222 -5.49 -7.57 15.94
N GLU A 223 -6.34 -6.78 16.57
CA GLU A 223 -7.72 -7.14 16.86
C GLU A 223 -8.52 -7.37 15.56
N LEU A 224 -8.44 -6.41 14.64
CA LEU A 224 -9.10 -6.50 13.33
C LEU A 224 -8.56 -7.68 12.52
N TRP A 225 -7.23 -7.88 12.47
CA TRP A 225 -6.60 -8.98 11.74
C TRP A 225 -6.98 -10.35 12.31
N THR A 226 -6.96 -10.50 13.62
CA THR A 226 -7.32 -11.77 14.26
C THR A 226 -8.78 -12.12 14.08
N GLY A 227 -9.67 -11.13 14.12
CA GLY A 227 -11.12 -11.35 14.02
C GLY A 227 -11.64 -11.46 12.59
N HIS A 228 -10.98 -10.87 11.60
CA HIS A 228 -11.48 -10.68 10.25
C HIS A 228 -10.44 -10.95 9.16
N LYS A 229 -9.45 -11.81 9.41
CA LYS A 229 -8.34 -12.05 8.46
C LYS A 229 -8.84 -12.43 7.06
N ASP A 230 -9.70 -13.42 6.97
CA ASP A 230 -10.19 -13.92 5.68
C ASP A 230 -11.03 -12.87 4.94
N ASP A 231 -11.85 -12.12 5.66
CA ASP A 231 -12.65 -11.01 5.11
C ASP A 231 -11.75 -9.87 4.59
N LEU A 232 -10.68 -9.53 5.34
CA LEU A 232 -9.71 -8.51 4.94
C LEU A 232 -8.95 -8.92 3.68
N LEU A 233 -8.58 -10.19 3.59
CA LEU A 233 -7.87 -10.75 2.44
C LEU A 233 -8.77 -10.77 1.21
N SER A 234 -10.03 -11.20 1.35
CA SER A 234 -10.99 -11.20 0.24
C SER A 234 -11.37 -9.78 -0.20
N ALA A 235 -11.42 -8.83 0.73
CA ALA A 235 -11.53 -7.40 0.39
C ALA A 235 -10.26 -6.83 -0.29
N GLY A 236 -9.22 -7.62 -0.49
CA GLY A 236 -7.99 -7.23 -1.17
C GLY A 236 -7.12 -6.28 -0.36
N LEU A 237 -7.06 -6.44 0.97
CA LEU A 237 -6.25 -5.56 1.84
C LEU A 237 -4.77 -5.57 1.45
N LEU A 238 -4.23 -6.73 1.09
CA LEU A 238 -2.82 -6.89 0.70
C LEU A 238 -2.57 -6.59 -0.79
N THR A 239 -3.62 -6.62 -1.62
CA THR A 239 -3.46 -6.37 -3.04
C THR A 239 -3.16 -4.89 -3.29
N PRO A 240 -2.00 -4.52 -3.84
CA PRO A 240 -1.69 -3.14 -4.16
C PRO A 240 -2.61 -2.66 -5.27
N THR A 241 -2.93 -1.37 -5.26
CA THR A 241 -3.57 -0.77 -6.42
C THR A 241 -2.51 -0.62 -7.53
N ILE A 242 -2.83 -0.99 -8.76
CA ILE A 242 -1.98 -0.82 -9.97
C ILE A 242 -1.42 0.60 -10.07
N LYS A 243 -2.14 1.57 -9.55
CA LYS A 243 -1.79 3.00 -9.53
C LYS A 243 -0.56 3.37 -8.69
N ARG A 244 0.09 2.42 -8.02
CA ARG A 244 1.34 2.68 -7.29
C ARG A 244 2.58 2.79 -8.19
N ALA A 245 2.48 2.33 -9.43
CA ALA A 245 3.51 2.49 -10.45
C ALA A 245 3.04 3.47 -11.52
N ALA A 246 3.91 4.37 -11.94
CA ALA A 246 3.64 5.18 -13.12
C ALA A 246 3.42 4.28 -14.33
N PRO A 247 2.42 4.57 -15.19
CA PRO A 247 2.17 3.75 -16.36
C PRO A 247 3.38 3.70 -17.29
N ASP A 248 3.60 2.56 -17.92
CA ASP A 248 4.64 2.40 -18.92
C ASP A 248 4.32 3.22 -20.17
N ARG A 249 5.37 3.52 -20.95
CA ARG A 249 5.28 4.40 -22.12
C ARG A 249 4.40 3.83 -23.22
N GLY A 250 4.53 2.54 -23.52
CA GLY A 250 3.83 1.88 -24.62
C GLY A 250 4.19 2.44 -26.01
N SER A 251 3.47 2.00 -27.03
CA SER A 251 3.66 2.38 -28.44
C SER A 251 3.06 3.75 -28.79
N GLY A 252 2.34 4.36 -27.89
CA GLY A 252 1.63 5.62 -28.13
C GLY A 252 0.10 5.45 -28.22
N PRO A 253 -0.63 6.41 -28.82
CA PRO A 253 -2.09 6.35 -28.89
C PRO A 253 -2.57 5.21 -29.78
N HIS A 254 -3.61 4.48 -29.31
CA HIS A 254 -4.24 3.41 -30.08
C HIS A 254 -5.13 3.95 -31.20
N GLY A 255 -5.03 3.33 -32.38
CA GLY A 255 -5.96 3.57 -33.51
C GLY A 255 -5.90 4.96 -34.14
N VAL A 256 -4.74 5.62 -34.11
CA VAL A 256 -4.56 6.96 -34.70
C VAL A 256 -4.11 6.92 -36.15
N GLU A 257 -3.75 5.75 -36.66
CA GLU A 257 -3.32 5.52 -38.06
C GLU A 257 -4.22 4.48 -38.72
N GLU A 258 -4.33 4.52 -40.03
CA GLU A 258 -5.07 3.50 -40.77
C GLU A 258 -4.17 2.27 -41.07
N PRO A 259 -4.66 1.02 -40.88
CA PRO A 259 -3.87 -0.18 -41.11
C PRO A 259 -3.68 -0.45 -42.61
N GLY A 260 -2.43 -0.59 -43.02
CA GLY A 260 -2.05 -1.00 -44.36
C GLY A 260 -2.04 -2.52 -44.56
N ALA A 261 -1.54 -2.95 -45.72
CA ALA A 261 -1.42 -4.36 -46.05
C ALA A 261 -0.31 -5.06 -45.24
N GLU A 262 0.70 -4.32 -44.82
CA GLU A 262 1.82 -4.83 -44.03
C GLU A 262 1.35 -5.18 -42.61
N GLU A 263 0.64 -4.27 -41.95
CA GLU A 263 0.11 -4.47 -40.61
C GLU A 263 -0.85 -5.66 -40.55
N ARG A 264 -1.73 -5.79 -41.53
CA ARG A 264 -2.65 -6.93 -41.63
C ARG A 264 -1.92 -8.26 -41.80
N ARG A 265 -0.87 -8.32 -42.63
CA ARG A 265 -0.03 -9.53 -42.78
C ARG A 265 0.74 -9.84 -41.48
N THR A 266 1.27 -8.82 -40.82
CA THR A 266 1.95 -8.99 -39.54
C THR A 266 0.99 -9.57 -38.49
N ARG A 267 -0.23 -9.04 -38.38
CA ARG A 267 -1.26 -9.56 -37.48
C ARG A 267 -1.59 -11.04 -37.74
N GLU A 268 -1.85 -11.40 -39.01
CA GLU A 268 -2.14 -12.79 -39.42
C GLU A 268 -0.95 -13.72 -39.09
N LYS A 269 0.27 -13.29 -39.36
CA LYS A 269 1.49 -14.01 -39.06
C LYS A 269 1.62 -14.25 -37.54
N MET A 270 1.33 -13.24 -36.73
CA MET A 270 1.41 -13.36 -35.26
C MET A 270 0.31 -14.25 -34.67
N ASN A 271 -0.88 -14.30 -35.25
CA ASN A 271 -1.90 -15.26 -34.86
C ASN A 271 -1.41 -16.70 -35.07
N VAL A 272 -0.82 -17.01 -36.21
CA VAL A 272 -0.26 -18.35 -36.49
C VAL A 272 0.89 -18.69 -35.51
N ILE A 273 1.73 -17.71 -35.16
CA ILE A 273 2.83 -17.89 -34.21
C ILE A 273 2.28 -18.16 -32.81
N ALA A 274 1.25 -17.45 -32.37
CA ALA A 274 0.60 -17.66 -31.09
C ALA A 274 0.00 -19.08 -30.99
N GLU A 275 -0.71 -19.55 -32.02
CA GLU A 275 -1.22 -20.93 -32.07
C GLU A 275 -0.12 -21.98 -32.01
N LEU A 276 1.01 -21.75 -32.72
CA LEU A 276 2.15 -22.65 -32.67
C LEU A 276 2.86 -22.65 -31.31
N ALA A 277 2.91 -21.52 -30.60
CA ALA A 277 3.46 -21.40 -29.26
C ALA A 277 2.62 -22.22 -28.26
N ASP A 278 1.30 -22.11 -28.34
CA ASP A 278 0.36 -22.88 -27.51
C ASP A 278 0.56 -24.40 -27.73
N TRP A 279 0.60 -24.85 -28.99
CA TRP A 279 0.86 -26.26 -29.32
C TRP A 279 2.19 -26.79 -28.77
N LYS A 280 3.19 -25.91 -28.56
CA LYS A 280 4.50 -26.28 -28.01
C LYS A 280 4.61 -26.16 -26.48
N GLY A 281 3.57 -25.70 -25.82
CA GLY A 281 3.52 -25.53 -24.37
C GLY A 281 3.97 -24.16 -23.87
N ASP A 282 4.24 -23.20 -24.77
CA ASP A 282 4.48 -21.77 -24.41
C ASP A 282 3.11 -21.07 -24.26
N ASN A 283 2.26 -21.60 -23.36
CA ASN A 283 0.84 -21.25 -23.29
C ASN A 283 0.59 -19.82 -22.79
N ASP A 284 1.44 -19.30 -21.88
CA ASP A 284 1.28 -17.94 -21.38
C ASP A 284 1.70 -16.93 -22.45
N ALA A 285 2.79 -17.19 -23.18
CA ALA A 285 3.20 -16.37 -24.31
C ALA A 285 2.12 -16.32 -25.39
N SER A 286 1.51 -17.48 -25.72
CA SER A 286 0.38 -17.55 -26.66
C SER A 286 -0.82 -16.75 -26.16
N ARG A 287 -1.19 -16.91 -24.89
CA ARG A 287 -2.35 -16.22 -24.29
C ARG A 287 -2.18 -14.69 -24.31
N HIS A 288 -1.01 -14.16 -23.92
CA HIS A 288 -0.75 -12.73 -23.94
C HIS A 288 -0.74 -12.17 -25.36
N MET A 289 -0.12 -12.86 -26.32
CA MET A 289 -0.15 -12.47 -27.72
C MET A 289 -1.56 -12.49 -28.29
N ALA A 290 -2.36 -13.52 -28.02
CA ALA A 290 -3.74 -13.61 -28.47
C ALA A 290 -4.59 -12.48 -27.90
N HIS A 291 -4.38 -12.11 -26.63
CA HIS A 291 -5.08 -10.99 -26.00
C HIS A 291 -4.74 -9.66 -26.67
N TYR A 292 -3.45 -9.41 -26.92
CA TYR A 292 -2.98 -8.24 -27.67
C TYR A 292 -3.65 -8.13 -29.05
N LEU A 293 -3.63 -9.23 -29.81
CA LEU A 293 -4.23 -9.33 -31.14
C LEU A 293 -5.76 -9.27 -31.11
N GLY A 294 -6.37 -9.61 -29.96
CA GLY A 294 -7.81 -9.48 -29.71
C GLY A 294 -8.32 -8.05 -29.66
N ASN A 295 -7.42 -7.08 -29.46
CA ASN A 295 -7.71 -5.65 -29.56
C ASN A 295 -8.75 -5.14 -28.55
N SER A 296 -8.89 -5.76 -27.38
CA SER A 296 -9.81 -5.28 -26.33
C SER A 296 -9.21 -4.18 -25.47
N GLY A 297 -7.91 -4.26 -25.19
CA GLY A 297 -7.21 -3.39 -24.25
C GLY A 297 -7.61 -3.60 -22.78
N ASP A 298 -8.38 -4.66 -22.50
CA ASP A 298 -8.78 -5.01 -21.14
C ASP A 298 -7.56 -5.48 -20.34
N ASP A 299 -7.51 -5.16 -19.07
CA ASP A 299 -6.48 -5.63 -18.15
C ASP A 299 -6.44 -7.17 -18.09
N MET A 300 -5.26 -7.74 -17.91
CA MET A 300 -5.08 -9.19 -17.80
C MET A 300 -4.48 -9.57 -16.45
N ASP A 301 -5.08 -10.58 -15.80
CA ASP A 301 -4.57 -11.13 -14.55
C ASP A 301 -3.30 -11.95 -14.77
N LEU A 302 -2.24 -11.63 -13.99
CA LEU A 302 -1.02 -12.40 -13.91
C LEU A 302 -1.13 -13.52 -12.87
N PRO A 303 -0.89 -14.77 -13.24
CA PRO A 303 -0.91 -15.89 -12.30
C PRO A 303 0.42 -15.96 -11.52
N VAL A 304 0.62 -15.07 -10.54
CA VAL A 304 1.90 -14.89 -9.83
C VAL A 304 2.38 -16.19 -9.16
N ASP A 305 1.50 -16.99 -8.59
CA ASP A 305 1.87 -18.31 -8.04
C ASP A 305 2.46 -19.24 -9.09
N LYS A 306 1.89 -19.21 -10.30
CA LYS A 306 2.43 -19.98 -11.44
C LYS A 306 3.78 -19.41 -11.89
N MET A 307 3.92 -18.08 -11.97
CA MET A 307 5.20 -17.43 -12.30
C MET A 307 6.31 -17.87 -11.32
N MET A 308 6.03 -17.83 -10.01
CA MET A 308 6.96 -18.27 -8.96
C MET A 308 7.26 -19.80 -9.02
N THR A 309 6.32 -20.58 -9.51
CA THR A 309 6.50 -22.04 -9.67
C THR A 309 7.34 -22.35 -10.90
N ASP A 310 7.04 -21.72 -12.01
CA ASP A 310 7.68 -21.97 -13.30
C ASP A 310 9.09 -21.35 -13.39
N ASP A 311 9.35 -20.28 -12.61
CA ASP A 311 10.64 -19.60 -12.58
C ASP A 311 11.19 -19.49 -11.14
N PRO A 312 12.11 -20.41 -10.76
CA PRO A 312 12.74 -20.39 -9.43
C PRO A 312 13.54 -19.12 -9.13
N ARG A 313 14.05 -18.42 -10.14
CA ARG A 313 14.77 -17.14 -9.94
C ARG A 313 13.80 -16.02 -9.63
N PHE A 314 12.62 -15.98 -10.27
CA PHE A 314 11.57 -15.03 -9.91
C PHE A 314 11.11 -15.26 -8.47
N ARG A 315 10.93 -16.53 -8.06
CA ARG A 315 10.64 -16.86 -6.67
C ARG A 315 11.73 -16.37 -5.73
N SER A 316 13.00 -16.64 -6.03
CA SER A 316 14.13 -16.17 -5.22
C SER A 316 14.17 -14.66 -5.13
N HIS A 317 13.87 -13.95 -6.22
CA HIS A 317 13.79 -12.49 -6.24
C HIS A 317 12.73 -11.95 -5.23
N ILE A 318 11.54 -12.58 -5.17
CA ILE A 318 10.51 -12.23 -4.19
C ILE A 318 10.94 -12.58 -2.75
N GLU A 319 11.58 -13.74 -2.56
CA GLU A 319 12.06 -14.18 -1.25
C GLU A 319 13.24 -13.33 -0.75
N ASP A 320 14.06 -12.80 -1.64
CA ASP A 320 15.15 -11.86 -1.32
C ASP A 320 14.60 -10.54 -0.78
N ASP A 321 13.51 -10.03 -1.33
CA ASP A 321 12.84 -8.84 -0.83
C ASP A 321 12.41 -9.00 0.64
N ILE A 322 11.91 -10.19 1.01
CA ILE A 322 11.54 -10.50 2.39
C ILE A 322 12.79 -10.60 3.26
N ARG A 323 13.82 -11.31 2.80
CA ARG A 323 15.07 -11.52 3.54
C ARG A 323 15.81 -10.22 3.86
N GLU A 324 15.81 -9.28 2.93
CA GLU A 324 16.42 -7.96 3.12
C GLU A 324 15.72 -7.14 4.22
N ARG A 325 14.44 -7.39 4.47
CA ARG A 325 13.61 -6.59 5.38
C ARG A 325 13.18 -7.29 6.66
N GLN A 326 13.24 -8.61 6.70
CA GLN A 326 12.67 -9.42 7.78
C GLN A 326 13.19 -9.04 9.17
N ASP A 327 14.48 -8.77 9.33
CA ASP A 327 15.06 -8.41 10.62
C ASP A 327 14.56 -7.05 11.10
N ALA A 328 14.50 -6.06 10.21
CA ALA A 328 13.98 -4.75 10.53
C ALA A 328 12.50 -4.80 10.88
N TRP A 329 11.69 -5.56 10.14
CA TRP A 329 10.27 -5.76 10.43
C TRP A 329 10.07 -6.47 11.76
N ARG A 330 10.85 -7.50 12.03
CA ARG A 330 10.82 -8.25 13.30
C ARG A 330 11.16 -7.35 14.49
N GLU A 331 12.26 -6.60 14.41
CA GLU A 331 12.67 -5.68 15.49
C GLU A 331 11.62 -4.60 15.74
N GLN A 332 11.08 -4.00 14.69
CA GLN A 332 10.04 -2.99 14.80
C GLN A 332 8.77 -3.56 15.45
N ALA A 333 8.31 -4.73 14.99
CA ALA A 333 7.13 -5.38 15.54
C ALA A 333 7.32 -5.79 17.02
N LEU A 334 8.50 -6.31 17.39
CA LEU A 334 8.84 -6.62 18.78
C LEU A 334 8.93 -5.37 19.65
N ALA A 335 9.40 -4.25 19.12
CA ALA A 335 9.40 -2.97 19.84
C ALA A 335 7.98 -2.49 20.12
N GLU A 336 7.07 -2.59 19.14
CA GLU A 336 5.65 -2.27 19.32
C GLU A 336 4.98 -3.21 20.35
N PHE A 337 5.24 -4.51 20.26
CA PHE A 337 4.73 -5.49 21.21
C PHE A 337 5.13 -5.16 22.65
N ARG A 338 6.42 -4.82 22.89
CA ARG A 338 6.89 -4.40 24.23
C ARG A 338 6.25 -3.09 24.67
N ARG A 339 6.10 -2.11 23.75
CA ARG A 339 5.47 -0.82 24.02
C ARG A 339 4.00 -0.98 24.39
N ASN A 340 3.34 -1.99 23.81
CA ASN A 340 1.96 -2.36 24.08
C ASN A 340 1.80 -3.32 25.29
N GLY A 341 2.80 -3.42 26.16
CA GLY A 341 2.72 -4.25 27.36
C GLY A 341 2.59 -5.75 27.08
N GLY A 342 3.13 -6.25 25.97
CA GLY A 342 3.07 -7.67 25.59
C GLY A 342 1.72 -8.12 25.00
N GLN A 343 0.85 -7.18 24.63
CA GLN A 343 -0.39 -7.50 23.94
C GLN A 343 -0.15 -7.63 22.42
N PRO A 344 -0.99 -8.39 21.70
CA PRO A 344 -0.86 -8.59 20.27
C PRO A 344 -0.76 -7.28 19.49
N VAL A 345 0.08 -7.26 18.46
CA VAL A 345 0.23 -6.14 17.54
C VAL A 345 0.31 -6.63 16.11
N SER A 346 -0.22 -5.86 15.15
CA SER A 346 -0.08 -6.11 13.73
C SER A 346 0.37 -4.86 13.00
N MET A 347 1.28 -5.04 12.04
CA MET A 347 1.90 -3.96 11.29
C MET A 347 1.85 -4.27 9.79
N PRO A 348 1.34 -3.36 8.95
CA PRO A 348 1.47 -3.49 7.51
C PRO A 348 2.93 -3.34 7.11
N VAL A 349 3.35 -4.18 6.18
CA VAL A 349 4.69 -4.12 5.58
C VAL A 349 4.58 -4.14 4.07
N GLU A 350 5.53 -3.50 3.42
CA GLU A 350 5.62 -3.43 1.97
C GLU A 350 7.08 -3.26 1.57
N THR A 351 7.50 -3.98 0.52
CA THR A 351 8.82 -3.79 -0.07
C THR A 351 8.77 -2.71 -1.15
N ALA A 352 9.93 -2.17 -1.51
CA ALA A 352 10.03 -1.30 -2.67
C ALA A 352 9.68 -2.08 -3.94
N ASN A 353 9.19 -1.35 -4.95
CA ASN A 353 8.98 -1.94 -6.26
C ASN A 353 10.34 -2.25 -6.90
N ARG A 354 10.48 -3.49 -7.36
CA ARG A 354 11.69 -3.96 -8.05
C ARG A 354 11.30 -4.54 -9.40
N ASP A 355 12.16 -4.34 -10.39
CA ASP A 355 11.95 -4.92 -11.69
C ASP A 355 12.61 -6.30 -11.74
N TYR A 356 12.03 -7.19 -12.49
CA TYR A 356 12.56 -8.52 -12.76
C TYR A 356 12.47 -8.80 -14.26
N SER A 357 13.52 -9.40 -14.83
CA SER A 357 13.53 -9.79 -16.25
C SER A 357 13.67 -11.30 -16.37
N PHE A 358 12.71 -11.91 -17.05
CA PHE A 358 12.76 -13.33 -17.39
C PHE A 358 13.87 -13.60 -18.41
N GLN A 359 14.60 -14.68 -18.25
CA GLN A 359 15.69 -15.04 -19.16
C GLN A 359 15.20 -16.12 -20.14
N LYS A 360 15.43 -15.91 -21.44
CA LYS A 360 14.97 -16.80 -22.51
C LYS A 360 15.47 -18.25 -22.34
N GLU A 361 16.72 -18.39 -21.89
CA GLU A 361 17.40 -19.68 -21.73
C GLU A 361 16.82 -20.50 -20.54
N GLU A 362 16.22 -19.82 -19.58
CA GLU A 362 15.70 -20.43 -18.35
C GLU A 362 14.20 -20.62 -18.42
N ASN A 363 13.48 -19.62 -18.89
CA ASN A 363 12.02 -19.68 -19.02
C ASN A 363 11.54 -18.95 -20.27
N LYS A 364 11.57 -19.65 -21.39
CA LYS A 364 11.17 -19.11 -22.69
C LYS A 364 9.70 -18.63 -22.70
N ASN A 365 8.81 -19.36 -22.02
CA ASN A 365 7.39 -19.03 -21.98
C ASN A 365 7.16 -17.67 -21.33
N TRP A 366 7.71 -17.43 -20.13
CA TRP A 366 7.56 -16.13 -19.44
C TRP A 366 8.38 -15.03 -20.11
N PHE A 367 9.52 -15.34 -20.72
CA PHE A 367 10.29 -14.38 -21.50
C PHE A 367 9.46 -13.79 -22.64
N TYR A 368 8.72 -14.61 -23.39
CA TYR A 368 7.88 -14.14 -24.47
C TYR A 368 6.50 -13.63 -24.00
N ALA A 369 6.01 -14.10 -22.85
CA ALA A 369 4.75 -13.65 -22.28
C ALA A 369 4.82 -12.22 -21.74
N ILE A 370 5.91 -11.91 -21.02
CA ILE A 370 6.04 -10.67 -20.25
C ILE A 370 7.37 -9.99 -20.56
N GLY A 371 8.47 -10.74 -20.66
CA GLY A 371 9.84 -10.23 -20.76
C GLY A 371 10.37 -9.69 -19.46
N SER A 372 9.89 -8.55 -19.02
CA SER A 372 10.19 -7.94 -17.71
C SER A 372 8.91 -7.65 -16.96
N THR A 373 8.98 -7.56 -15.63
CA THR A 373 7.85 -7.20 -14.79
C THR A 373 8.34 -6.44 -13.56
N ARG A 374 7.52 -5.60 -13.00
CA ARG A 374 7.72 -5.04 -11.66
C ARG A 374 7.06 -5.93 -10.63
N SER A 375 7.68 -6.01 -9.47
CA SER A 375 7.14 -6.78 -8.36
C SER A 375 7.38 -6.09 -7.03
N ASN A 376 6.59 -6.44 -6.05
CA ASN A 376 6.83 -6.14 -4.63
C ASN A 376 6.16 -7.21 -3.75
N VAL A 377 6.41 -7.09 -2.46
CA VAL A 377 5.72 -7.87 -1.42
C VAL A 377 4.92 -6.93 -0.54
N THR A 378 3.66 -7.28 -0.32
CA THR A 378 2.80 -6.63 0.68
C THR A 378 2.39 -7.64 1.72
N GLY A 379 2.33 -7.24 2.98
CA GLY A 379 2.00 -8.19 4.05
C GLY A 379 1.63 -7.53 5.38
N VAL A 380 1.39 -8.39 6.34
CA VAL A 380 1.14 -8.02 7.74
C VAL A 380 2.07 -8.83 8.63
N VAL A 381 2.92 -8.14 9.38
CA VAL A 381 3.69 -8.74 10.47
C VAL A 381 2.86 -8.70 11.73
N THR A 382 2.64 -9.86 12.33
CA THR A 382 1.87 -9.99 13.57
C THR A 382 2.76 -10.55 14.67
N VAL A 383 2.70 -9.97 15.86
CA VAL A 383 3.32 -10.51 17.07
C VAL A 383 2.21 -10.90 18.03
N VAL A 384 2.23 -12.14 18.44
CA VAL A 384 1.31 -12.68 19.45
C VAL A 384 2.12 -13.35 20.57
N PRO A 385 1.71 -13.24 21.85
CA PRO A 385 2.35 -13.99 22.91
C PRO A 385 2.01 -15.49 22.79
N ASP A 386 2.98 -16.36 23.02
CA ASP A 386 2.75 -17.78 23.19
C ASP A 386 2.17 -18.11 24.58
N ALA A 387 1.99 -19.39 24.88
CA ALA A 387 1.46 -19.85 26.17
C ALA A 387 2.34 -19.44 27.38
N ASN A 388 3.61 -19.10 27.17
CA ASN A 388 4.55 -18.66 28.18
C ASN A 388 4.69 -17.12 28.22
N GLY A 389 4.00 -16.40 27.34
CA GLY A 389 4.10 -14.96 27.16
C GLY A 389 5.25 -14.52 26.24
N GLU A 390 5.98 -15.46 25.62
CA GLU A 390 7.06 -15.13 24.71
C GLU A 390 6.50 -14.72 23.33
N PRO A 391 7.08 -13.68 22.68
CA PRO A 391 6.57 -13.17 21.43
C PRO A 391 6.86 -14.12 20.25
N LYS A 392 5.80 -14.52 19.54
CA LYS A 392 5.89 -15.17 18.23
C LYS A 392 5.63 -14.16 17.14
N VAL A 393 6.53 -14.08 16.16
CA VAL A 393 6.46 -13.12 15.06
C VAL A 393 6.21 -13.86 13.76
N GLY A 394 5.08 -13.59 13.13
CA GLY A 394 4.69 -14.15 11.84
C GLY A 394 4.49 -13.08 10.79
N LEU A 395 4.68 -13.44 9.54
CA LEU A 395 4.39 -12.62 8.36
C LEU A 395 3.38 -13.34 7.49
N ASP A 396 2.23 -12.71 7.26
CA ASP A 396 1.32 -13.11 6.18
C ASP A 396 1.53 -12.15 5.01
N TYR A 397 1.78 -12.67 3.79
CA TYR A 397 2.16 -11.84 2.66
C TYR A 397 1.62 -12.32 1.33
N GLN A 398 1.56 -11.41 0.36
CA GLN A 398 1.37 -11.67 -1.05
C GLN A 398 2.54 -11.11 -1.85
N ALA A 399 3.00 -11.86 -2.84
CA ALA A 399 3.85 -11.36 -3.90
C ALA A 399 2.96 -10.74 -4.99
N ASN A 400 3.31 -9.56 -5.46
CA ASN A 400 2.56 -8.85 -6.47
C ASN A 400 3.45 -8.59 -7.67
N ALA A 401 2.88 -8.69 -8.86
CA ALA A 401 3.57 -8.39 -10.11
C ALA A 401 2.66 -7.57 -11.03
N TRP A 402 3.24 -6.67 -11.77
CA TRP A 402 2.52 -5.85 -12.76
C TRP A 402 3.46 -5.37 -13.85
N ASP A 403 2.92 -5.25 -15.05
CA ASP A 403 3.60 -4.70 -16.22
C ASP A 403 2.55 -4.25 -17.23
N ARG A 404 2.99 -3.56 -18.29
CA ARG A 404 2.18 -3.30 -19.46
C ARG A 404 2.68 -4.14 -20.61
N TYR A 405 1.81 -4.92 -21.21
CA TYR A 405 2.12 -5.62 -22.45
C TYR A 405 2.19 -4.61 -23.59
N ASN A 406 3.40 -4.20 -23.92
CA ASN A 406 3.68 -3.18 -24.93
C ASN A 406 4.85 -3.60 -25.84
N TRP A 407 5.00 -2.86 -26.92
CA TRP A 407 6.05 -3.10 -27.91
C TRP A 407 6.80 -1.79 -28.19
N ASP A 408 8.05 -1.70 -27.73
CA ASP A 408 8.90 -0.52 -27.94
C ASP A 408 9.40 -0.45 -29.39
N LYS A 409 9.43 0.74 -29.97
CA LYS A 409 9.74 0.92 -31.39
C LYS A 409 11.14 0.49 -31.83
N ASP A 410 12.08 0.44 -30.88
CA ASP A 410 13.52 0.30 -31.15
C ASP A 410 14.12 -1.05 -30.73
N LYS A 411 13.28 -2.01 -30.33
CA LYS A 411 13.69 -3.36 -29.93
C LYS A 411 13.18 -4.38 -30.95
N GLY A 412 13.79 -5.56 -31.00
CA GLY A 412 13.38 -6.64 -31.89
C GLY A 412 13.44 -7.99 -31.18
N VAL A 413 12.37 -8.78 -31.30
CA VAL A 413 12.32 -10.14 -30.76
C VAL A 413 12.60 -11.14 -31.89
N THR A 414 13.58 -12.02 -31.66
CA THR A 414 13.80 -13.18 -32.54
C THR A 414 12.99 -14.36 -31.99
N ILE A 415 11.98 -14.78 -32.76
CA ILE A 415 11.16 -15.93 -32.42
C ILE A 415 11.75 -17.17 -33.06
N GLU A 416 12.18 -18.13 -32.24
CA GLU A 416 12.71 -19.41 -32.67
C GLU A 416 11.62 -20.48 -32.59
N ILE A 417 11.21 -20.98 -33.74
CA ILE A 417 10.28 -22.09 -33.83
C ILE A 417 11.09 -23.31 -34.30
N PRO A 418 11.28 -24.36 -33.46
CA PRO A 418 12.00 -25.55 -33.88
C PRO A 418 11.44 -26.15 -35.19
N GLY A 419 12.32 -26.35 -36.16
CA GLY A 419 11.93 -26.87 -37.49
C GLY A 419 11.54 -25.82 -38.52
N LEU A 420 11.52 -24.54 -38.14
CA LEU A 420 11.36 -23.41 -39.06
C LEU A 420 12.58 -22.47 -38.98
N PRO A 421 12.89 -21.72 -40.05
CA PRO A 421 13.91 -20.65 -39.94
C PRO A 421 13.57 -19.68 -38.81
N SER A 422 14.57 -19.25 -38.05
CA SER A 422 14.37 -18.20 -37.03
C SER A 422 13.78 -16.95 -37.66
N MET A 423 12.77 -16.40 -37.00
CA MET A 423 12.00 -15.29 -37.50
C MET A 423 12.23 -14.08 -36.61
N SER A 424 12.88 -13.05 -37.12
CA SER A 424 12.97 -11.76 -36.44
C SER A 424 11.76 -10.92 -36.76
N ILE A 425 11.05 -10.46 -35.74
CA ILE A 425 9.96 -9.49 -35.89
C ILE A 425 10.37 -8.26 -35.11
N PRO A 426 10.61 -7.13 -35.76
CA PRO A 426 10.92 -5.89 -35.07
C PRO A 426 9.73 -5.45 -34.22
N ASP A 427 10.00 -5.03 -32.98
CA ASP A 427 8.97 -4.53 -32.06
C ASP A 427 8.20 -3.35 -32.65
N GLY A 428 8.87 -2.53 -33.45
CA GLY A 428 8.20 -1.47 -34.21
C GLY A 428 7.08 -1.94 -35.18
N GLN A 429 7.14 -3.17 -35.72
CA GLN A 429 6.03 -3.72 -36.50
C GLN A 429 4.84 -4.09 -35.61
N MET A 430 5.12 -4.60 -34.39
CA MET A 430 4.10 -4.89 -33.42
C MET A 430 3.49 -3.59 -32.85
N ALA A 431 4.32 -2.61 -32.50
CA ALA A 431 3.87 -1.27 -32.11
C ALA A 431 2.91 -0.62 -33.09
N ARG A 432 3.14 -0.83 -34.41
CA ARG A 432 2.25 -0.35 -35.47
C ARG A 432 0.89 -1.02 -35.48
N LEU A 433 0.76 -2.28 -35.03
CA LEU A 433 -0.55 -2.91 -34.89
C LEU A 433 -1.42 -2.16 -33.87
N HIS A 434 -0.81 -1.66 -32.79
CA HIS A 434 -1.49 -0.83 -31.78
C HIS A 434 -1.85 0.55 -32.34
N THR A 435 -0.89 1.27 -32.92
CA THR A 435 -1.16 2.62 -33.45
C THR A 435 -2.13 2.63 -34.61
N THR A 436 -2.27 1.52 -35.35
CA THR A 436 -3.24 1.34 -36.42
C THR A 436 -4.57 0.70 -35.96
N GLY A 437 -4.74 0.44 -34.66
CA GLY A 437 -6.02 0.00 -34.10
C GLY A 437 -6.42 -1.44 -34.42
N ILE A 438 -5.49 -2.30 -34.85
CA ILE A 438 -5.77 -3.72 -35.11
C ILE A 438 -5.19 -4.69 -34.09
N ALA A 439 -4.49 -4.19 -33.08
CA ALA A 439 -4.14 -4.85 -31.82
C ALA A 439 -4.06 -3.77 -30.74
N GLN A 440 -4.15 -4.12 -29.47
CA GLN A 440 -4.15 -3.15 -28.37
C GLN A 440 -3.28 -3.61 -27.22
N GLU A 441 -2.42 -2.71 -26.76
CA GLU A 441 -1.66 -2.87 -25.52
C GLU A 441 -2.60 -2.88 -24.32
N PHE A 442 -2.21 -3.59 -23.27
CA PHE A 442 -3.03 -3.77 -22.07
C PHE A 442 -2.16 -3.84 -20.82
N ASP A 443 -2.74 -3.53 -19.67
CA ASP A 443 -2.06 -3.65 -18.39
C ASP A 443 -2.21 -5.08 -17.84
N MET A 444 -1.15 -5.56 -17.23
CA MET A 444 -1.09 -6.86 -16.57
C MET A 444 -0.85 -6.66 -15.09
N VAL A 445 -1.62 -7.35 -14.27
CA VAL A 445 -1.48 -7.25 -12.82
C VAL A 445 -1.85 -8.58 -12.19
N GLY A 446 -1.22 -8.90 -11.08
CA GLY A 446 -1.60 -10.08 -10.32
C GLY A 446 -0.97 -10.11 -8.94
N SER A 447 -1.55 -10.94 -8.08
CA SER A 447 -1.03 -11.23 -6.75
C SER A 447 -1.01 -12.74 -6.54
N SER A 448 -0.04 -13.22 -5.76
CA SER A 448 -0.01 -14.61 -5.34
C SER A 448 -1.13 -14.91 -4.34
N SER A 449 -1.37 -16.18 -4.08
CA SER A 449 -2.04 -16.59 -2.85
C SER A 449 -1.31 -16.04 -1.62
N VAL A 450 -2.04 -15.85 -0.53
CA VAL A 450 -1.43 -15.44 0.74
C VAL A 450 -0.55 -16.55 1.27
N LYS A 451 0.69 -16.19 1.61
CA LYS A 451 1.69 -17.11 2.17
C LYS A 451 1.99 -16.68 3.60
N HIS A 452 2.28 -17.67 4.44
CA HIS A 452 2.70 -17.45 5.82
C HIS A 452 4.18 -17.77 5.98
N TYR A 453 4.88 -16.90 6.70
CA TYR A 453 6.29 -17.06 7.04
C TYR A 453 6.54 -16.72 8.51
N ASP A 454 7.19 -17.64 9.24
CA ASP A 454 7.60 -17.42 10.63
C ASP A 454 8.91 -16.62 10.66
N LEU A 455 8.85 -15.37 11.06
CA LEU A 455 10.02 -14.50 11.23
C LEU A 455 10.91 -14.91 12.43
N GLY A 456 10.53 -15.95 13.16
CA GLY A 456 11.31 -16.55 14.25
C GLY A 456 12.41 -17.52 13.79
N GLY A 457 12.47 -17.91 12.49
CA GLY A 457 13.59 -18.68 11.99
C GLY A 457 13.35 -19.86 11.06
N SER A 458 12.12 -20.15 10.62
CA SER A 458 11.88 -21.23 9.65
C SER A 458 10.84 -20.83 8.61
N ALA A 459 11.10 -21.16 7.34
CA ALA A 459 10.12 -21.01 6.26
C ALA A 459 8.83 -21.81 6.55
N PRO A 460 7.69 -21.47 5.94
CA PRO A 460 6.40 -22.15 6.18
C PRO A 460 6.42 -23.67 6.01
N ASN A 461 7.38 -24.18 5.25
CA ASN A 461 7.58 -25.63 4.99
C ASN A 461 8.72 -26.24 5.84
N GLY A 462 9.22 -25.53 6.85
CA GLY A 462 10.35 -25.99 7.65
C GLY A 462 11.74 -25.76 7.03
N ASP A 463 11.80 -25.32 5.78
CA ASP A 463 13.06 -24.98 5.13
C ASP A 463 13.42 -23.52 5.40
N PRO A 464 14.66 -23.21 5.82
CA PRO A 464 15.11 -21.84 5.93
C PRO A 464 15.08 -21.18 4.56
N LEU A 465 14.66 -19.91 4.49
CA LEU A 465 14.83 -19.13 3.27
C LEU A 465 16.30 -19.20 2.82
N PRO A 466 16.56 -19.42 1.52
CA PRO A 466 17.93 -19.46 1.02
C PRO A 466 18.64 -18.14 1.38
N LYS A 467 19.92 -18.22 1.76
CA LYS A 467 20.70 -17.02 2.08
C LYS A 467 20.77 -16.11 0.85
N PRO A 468 20.74 -14.77 1.03
CA PRO A 468 20.98 -13.86 -0.08
C PRO A 468 22.32 -14.23 -0.74
N ASP A 469 22.34 -14.33 -2.05
CA ASP A 469 23.59 -14.35 -2.78
C ASP A 469 24.31 -13.01 -2.50
N GLU A 470 25.57 -13.07 -2.22
CA GLU A 470 26.52 -12.08 -1.75
C GLU A 470 26.13 -10.59 -1.78
N PRO A 471 26.44 -9.78 -0.72
CA PRO A 471 26.22 -8.34 -0.72
C PRO A 471 27.09 -7.69 -1.81
N GLY A 472 26.47 -7.22 -2.87
CA GLY A 472 27.12 -6.59 -4.02
C GLY A 472 26.39 -6.76 -5.33
N ARG A 473 25.37 -7.59 -5.38
CA ARG A 473 24.44 -7.68 -6.51
C ARG A 473 23.32 -6.64 -6.43
N GLU A 474 23.68 -5.40 -6.26
CA GLU A 474 22.91 -4.31 -6.83
C GLU A 474 23.15 -4.38 -8.35
N GLY A 475 22.53 -5.36 -8.99
CA GLY A 475 22.56 -5.49 -10.42
C GLY A 475 21.82 -4.29 -11.00
N GLY A 476 22.61 -3.35 -11.50
CA GLY A 476 22.12 -2.42 -12.51
C GLY A 476 21.47 -3.25 -13.61
N ARG A 477 20.23 -3.00 -13.84
CA ARG A 477 19.30 -3.65 -14.67
C ARG A 477 19.52 -3.36 -16.08
N THR A 478 20.14 -4.28 -16.67
CA THR A 478 20.16 -4.45 -18.11
C THR A 478 19.71 -5.89 -18.35
N ASP A 479 18.66 -6.07 -19.10
CA ASP A 479 18.32 -7.39 -19.62
C ASP A 479 19.43 -7.81 -20.59
N PRO A 480 20.39 -8.69 -20.17
CA PRO A 480 21.51 -9.02 -21.05
C PRO A 480 21.07 -9.73 -22.33
N GLY A 481 19.86 -10.32 -22.33
CA GLY A 481 19.26 -10.93 -23.50
C GLY A 481 18.68 -9.92 -24.48
N ARG A 482 18.24 -8.78 -24.01
CA ARG A 482 17.72 -7.68 -24.86
C ARG A 482 18.82 -6.75 -25.35
N GLU A 483 19.83 -6.45 -24.55
CA GLU A 483 20.95 -5.60 -24.95
C GLU A 483 21.89 -6.25 -25.98
N GLN A 484 22.07 -7.58 -25.96
CA GLN A 484 22.90 -8.27 -26.95
C GLN A 484 22.28 -8.32 -28.34
N GLN A 485 21.01 -7.93 -28.51
CA GLN A 485 20.34 -7.85 -29.82
C GLN A 485 20.47 -6.51 -30.51
N GLU A 486 20.93 -5.45 -29.81
CA GLU A 486 21.18 -4.12 -30.38
C GLU A 486 22.50 -4.00 -31.15
N GLY A 487 23.34 -5.03 -31.15
CA GLY A 487 24.70 -5.03 -31.70
C GLY A 487 24.91 -5.93 -32.92
N ARG A 488 23.89 -6.32 -33.68
CA ARG A 488 24.07 -7.04 -34.93
C ARG A 488 23.07 -6.69 -36.02
#